data_d8efd2c489e83947da0d9bca644e12b1
#
_entry.id   d8efd2c489e83947da0d9bca644e12b1
#
_cell.length_a   1.000
_cell.length_b   1.000
_cell.length_c   1.000
_cell.angle_alpha   90.00
_cell.angle_beta   90.00
_cell.angle_gamma   90.00
#
_symmetry.space_group_name_H-M   'P 1'
#
loop_
_entity.id
_entity.type
_entity.pdbx_description
1 polymer ?
#
loop_
_entity_poly.entity_id
_entity_poly.type
_entity_poly.pdbx_seq_one_letter_code
_entity_poly.pdbx_strand_id
1 'polypeptide(L)'
;MAVGESWYFAYGSNMNVARLVDARLRPEGVMLGERICGRLDGWTLAFDKRARAPAGAGAGNIRPASGACVYGTLNALPPRGFEVLDHWEGVADGHYERRTVPVVRTDTGETVEAITYVALLTGDGLRPTRDYLGHLLAGRDLLPSDYWERLGATPTLD
;
A
#
# COMPACT_ATOMS: atom_id res chain seq x y z
N MET A 1 -13.17 -2.21 15.06
CA MET A 1 -12.21 -3.27 14.65
C MET A 1 -12.40 -4.45 15.59
N ALA A 2 -12.42 -5.66 15.03
CA ALA A 2 -12.63 -6.85 15.84
C ALA A 2 -11.40 -7.18 16.70
N VAL A 3 -11.63 -7.94 17.80
CA VAL A 3 -10.55 -8.37 18.70
C VAL A 3 -9.51 -9.19 17.93
N GLY A 4 -8.23 -8.91 18.14
CA GLY A 4 -7.12 -9.58 17.49
C GLY A 4 -6.76 -9.05 16.11
N GLU A 5 -7.55 -8.14 15.54
CA GLU A 5 -7.22 -7.47 14.30
C GLU A 5 -6.24 -6.31 14.52
N SER A 6 -5.45 -6.02 13.50
CA SER A 6 -4.56 -4.86 13.42
C SER A 6 -4.76 -4.15 12.10
N TRP A 7 -4.39 -2.88 12.04
CA TRP A 7 -4.49 -2.09 10.81
C TRP A 7 -3.32 -2.39 9.88
N TYR A 8 -3.65 -2.65 8.62
CA TYR A 8 -2.70 -2.68 7.52
C TYR A 8 -2.90 -1.42 6.68
N PHE A 9 -1.84 -0.62 6.51
CA PHE A 9 -1.88 0.56 5.66
C PHE A 9 -1.36 0.19 4.26
N ALA A 10 -2.26 0.19 3.28
CA ALA A 10 -1.97 -0.07 1.88
C ALA A 10 -1.90 1.27 1.12
N TYR A 11 -0.75 1.54 0.55
CA TYR A 11 -0.52 2.76 -0.25
C TYR A 11 -0.29 2.42 -1.74
N GLY A 12 -0.13 1.17 -2.06
CA GLY A 12 0.21 0.66 -3.39
C GLY A 12 -0.89 -0.19 -4.00
N SER A 13 -0.50 -1.30 -4.64
CA SER A 13 -1.43 -2.12 -5.43
C SER A 13 -2.55 -2.76 -4.64
N ASN A 14 -2.38 -2.96 -3.33
CA ASN A 14 -3.42 -3.52 -2.47
C ASN A 14 -4.52 -2.51 -2.10
N MET A 15 -4.43 -1.28 -2.58
CA MET A 15 -5.58 -0.37 -2.56
C MET A 15 -6.68 -0.84 -3.51
N ASN A 16 -6.36 -1.69 -4.47
CA ASN A 16 -7.36 -2.44 -5.23
C ASN A 16 -7.92 -3.55 -4.34
N VAL A 17 -9.13 -3.37 -3.83
CA VAL A 17 -9.73 -4.29 -2.88
C VAL A 17 -9.94 -5.69 -3.48
N ALA A 18 -10.26 -5.79 -4.76
CA ALA A 18 -10.38 -7.08 -5.44
C ALA A 18 -9.03 -7.82 -5.45
N ARG A 19 -7.93 -7.09 -5.69
CA ARG A 19 -6.59 -7.68 -5.64
C ARG A 19 -6.24 -8.15 -4.22
N LEU A 20 -6.50 -7.33 -3.22
CA LEU A 20 -6.23 -7.69 -1.82
C LEU A 20 -7.06 -8.89 -1.38
N VAL A 21 -8.36 -8.86 -1.63
CA VAL A 21 -9.30 -9.88 -1.16
C VAL A 21 -9.27 -11.12 -2.05
N ASP A 22 -9.55 -10.97 -3.35
CA ASP A 22 -9.78 -12.12 -4.23
C ASP A 22 -8.48 -12.83 -4.60
N ALA A 23 -7.39 -12.08 -4.81
CA ALA A 23 -6.13 -12.65 -5.24
C ALA A 23 -5.23 -13.08 -4.08
N ARG A 24 -5.36 -12.48 -2.90
CA ARG A 24 -4.41 -12.72 -1.80
C ARG A 24 -5.05 -13.34 -0.56
N LEU A 25 -6.08 -12.71 0.01
CA LEU A 25 -6.62 -13.11 1.31
C LEU A 25 -7.60 -14.30 1.24
N ARG A 26 -8.56 -14.22 0.34
CA ARG A 26 -9.62 -15.25 0.23
C ARG A 26 -9.08 -16.65 -0.08
N PRO A 27 -8.10 -16.83 -0.98
CA PRO A 27 -7.54 -18.17 -1.22
C PRO A 27 -6.92 -18.80 0.02
N GLU A 28 -6.54 -18.00 1.01
CA GLU A 28 -5.96 -18.45 2.28
C GLU A 28 -6.98 -18.44 3.43
N GLY A 29 -8.26 -18.26 3.11
CA GLY A 29 -9.33 -18.26 4.10
C GLY A 29 -9.35 -17.05 5.03
N VAL A 30 -8.73 -15.95 4.65
CA VAL A 30 -8.66 -14.73 5.46
C VAL A 30 -9.72 -13.74 4.99
N MET A 31 -10.47 -13.21 5.96
CA MET A 31 -11.49 -12.19 5.71
C MET A 31 -10.95 -10.80 6.02
N LEU A 32 -11.21 -9.86 5.12
CA LEU A 32 -10.95 -8.44 5.35
C LEU A 32 -12.05 -7.87 6.27
N GLY A 33 -11.63 -7.14 7.31
CA GLY A 33 -12.54 -6.40 8.18
C GLY A 33 -12.82 -5.00 7.65
N GLU A 34 -12.81 -3.99 8.54
CA GLU A 34 -13.00 -2.59 8.15
C GLU A 34 -11.97 -2.13 7.12
N ARG A 35 -12.42 -1.23 6.22
CA ARG A 35 -11.56 -0.57 5.24
C ARG A 35 -11.91 0.91 5.17
N ILE A 36 -10.97 1.77 5.51
CA ILE A 36 -11.16 3.22 5.59
C ILE A 36 -9.95 3.95 4.99
N CYS A 37 -10.10 5.23 4.72
CA CYS A 37 -8.98 6.06 4.24
C CYS A 37 -8.05 6.42 5.39
N GLY A 38 -6.74 6.37 5.13
CA GLY A 38 -5.69 6.80 6.05
C GLY A 38 -4.72 7.78 5.40
N ARG A 39 -4.11 8.63 6.23
CA ARG A 39 -3.07 9.57 5.82
C ARG A 39 -1.81 9.33 6.66
N LEU A 40 -0.71 9.08 5.99
CA LEU A 40 0.61 8.91 6.61
C LEU A 40 1.43 10.17 6.39
N ASP A 41 1.63 10.96 7.44
CA ASP A 41 2.39 12.20 7.40
C ASP A 41 3.90 11.92 7.51
N GLY A 42 4.71 12.74 6.87
CA GLY A 42 6.18 12.63 6.93
C GLY A 42 6.77 11.61 5.96
N TRP A 43 6.01 11.16 4.99
CA TRP A 43 6.42 10.20 3.96
C TRP A 43 5.95 10.65 2.59
N THR A 44 6.63 10.18 1.55
CA THR A 44 6.21 10.39 0.16
C THR A 44 6.17 9.08 -0.60
N LEU A 45 5.27 8.98 -1.55
CA LEU A 45 5.13 7.82 -2.44
C LEU A 45 6.23 7.86 -3.49
N ALA A 46 6.85 6.71 -3.75
CA ALA A 46 7.82 6.51 -4.81
C ALA A 46 7.51 5.20 -5.54
N PHE A 47 7.96 5.08 -6.78
CA PHE A 47 7.86 3.84 -7.56
C PHE A 47 9.28 3.31 -7.81
N ASP A 48 10.04 3.18 -6.76
CA ASP A 48 11.47 2.86 -6.82
C ASP A 48 11.81 1.44 -6.36
N LYS A 49 10.82 0.61 -6.05
CA LYS A 49 11.04 -0.82 -5.84
C LYS A 49 11.11 -1.50 -7.20
N ARG A 50 12.27 -2.07 -7.52
CA ARG A 50 12.46 -2.75 -8.80
C ARG A 50 11.48 -3.93 -8.91
N ALA A 51 10.60 -3.89 -9.92
CA ALA A 51 9.71 -4.97 -10.24
C ALA A 51 10.47 -6.09 -10.98
N ARG A 52 9.96 -7.30 -10.88
CA ARG A 52 10.57 -8.46 -11.54
C ARG A 52 10.56 -8.31 -13.07
N ALA A 53 9.49 -7.79 -13.62
CA ALA A 53 9.30 -7.57 -15.06
C ALA A 53 8.21 -6.53 -15.29
N PRO A 54 8.22 -5.80 -16.43
CA PRO A 54 9.30 -5.70 -17.40
C PRO A 54 10.49 -4.90 -16.87
N ALA A 55 11.60 -4.90 -17.60
CA ALA A 55 12.76 -4.09 -17.25
C ALA A 55 12.38 -2.60 -17.15
N GLY A 56 12.86 -1.91 -16.11
CA GLY A 56 12.55 -0.51 -15.85
C GLY A 56 11.25 -0.29 -15.05
N ALA A 57 10.49 -1.35 -14.78
CA ALA A 57 9.27 -1.23 -14.00
C ALA A 57 9.57 -1.07 -12.50
N GLY A 58 8.85 -0.13 -11.87
CA GLY A 58 8.93 0.14 -10.44
C GLY A 58 7.61 -0.09 -9.74
N ALA A 59 7.66 -0.85 -8.65
CA ALA A 59 6.52 -1.01 -7.74
C ALA A 59 6.54 0.07 -6.66
N GLY A 60 5.42 0.21 -5.95
CA GLY A 60 5.25 1.23 -4.93
C GLY A 60 6.15 1.04 -3.73
N ASN A 61 6.60 2.16 -3.21
CA ASN A 61 7.38 2.29 -1.99
C ASN A 61 7.07 3.64 -1.35
N ILE A 62 7.42 3.80 -0.09
CA ILE A 62 7.36 5.08 0.60
C ILE A 62 8.73 5.42 1.17
N ARG A 63 9.05 6.72 1.19
CA ARG A 63 10.30 7.24 1.74
C ARG A 63 10.02 8.37 2.72
N PRO A 64 10.82 8.52 3.79
CA PRO A 64 10.69 9.68 4.66
C PRO A 64 10.83 10.98 3.88
N ALA A 65 9.90 11.90 4.11
CA ALA A 65 9.92 13.22 3.48
C ALA A 65 9.17 14.21 4.37
N SER A 66 9.92 15.11 5.02
CA SER A 66 9.35 16.12 5.90
C SER A 66 8.36 17.01 5.14
N GLY A 67 7.18 17.23 5.69
CA GLY A 67 6.14 18.06 5.09
C GLY A 67 5.31 17.39 4.01
N ALA A 68 5.63 16.16 3.63
CA ALA A 68 4.84 15.37 2.67
C ALA A 68 3.85 14.45 3.38
N CYS A 69 2.92 13.87 2.64
CA CYS A 69 2.04 12.84 3.14
C CYS A 69 1.66 11.85 2.04
N VAL A 70 1.28 10.65 2.47
CA VAL A 70 0.79 9.58 1.59
C VAL A 70 -0.61 9.21 2.04
N TYR A 71 -1.55 9.20 1.13
CA TYR A 71 -2.87 8.64 1.39
C TYR A 71 -2.91 7.18 0.96
N GLY A 72 -3.70 6.41 1.67
CA GLY A 72 -3.91 5.00 1.37
C GLY A 72 -5.13 4.46 2.07
N THR A 73 -5.23 3.14 2.13
CA THR A 73 -6.34 2.48 2.79
C THR A 73 -5.86 1.77 4.06
N LEU A 74 -6.58 1.99 5.14
CA LEU A 74 -6.43 1.23 6.38
C LEU A 74 -7.36 0.03 6.32
N ASN A 75 -6.80 -1.15 6.47
CA ASN A 75 -7.51 -2.42 6.33
C ASN A 75 -7.34 -3.23 7.62
N ALA A 76 -8.43 -3.61 8.26
CA ALA A 76 -8.38 -4.42 9.47
C ALA A 76 -8.16 -5.88 9.12
N LEU A 77 -7.08 -6.47 9.62
CA LEU A 77 -6.69 -7.84 9.32
C LEU A 77 -6.36 -8.63 10.59
N PRO A 78 -6.69 -9.92 10.62
CA PRO A 78 -6.19 -10.82 11.66
C PRO A 78 -4.70 -11.11 11.44
N PRO A 79 -4.00 -11.68 12.43
CA PRO A 79 -2.57 -12.02 12.30
C PRO A 79 -2.25 -12.86 11.05
N ARG A 80 -3.11 -13.80 10.69
CA ARG A 80 -2.94 -14.62 9.48
C ARG A 80 -2.91 -13.80 8.22
N GLY A 81 -3.65 -12.68 8.17
CA GLY A 81 -3.64 -11.77 7.02
C GLY A 81 -2.25 -11.17 6.77
N PHE A 82 -1.52 -10.83 7.83
CA PHE A 82 -0.15 -10.32 7.69
C PHE A 82 0.84 -11.39 7.25
N GLU A 83 0.65 -12.63 7.66
CA GLU A 83 1.46 -13.74 7.15
C GLU A 83 1.27 -13.91 5.63
N VAL A 84 0.03 -13.81 5.16
CA VAL A 84 -0.28 -13.87 3.73
C VAL A 84 0.39 -12.70 2.99
N LEU A 85 0.27 -11.49 3.52
CA LEU A 85 0.88 -10.31 2.90
C LEU A 85 2.42 -10.38 2.90
N ASP A 86 3.03 -10.87 3.97
CA ASP A 86 4.47 -11.07 4.02
C ASP A 86 4.96 -11.93 2.86
N HIS A 87 4.22 -12.96 2.53
CA HIS A 87 4.54 -13.84 1.39
C HIS A 87 4.49 -13.04 0.06
N TRP A 88 3.42 -12.30 -0.16
CA TRP A 88 3.26 -11.52 -1.40
C TRP A 88 4.24 -10.36 -1.50
N GLU A 89 4.63 -9.76 -0.38
CA GLU A 89 5.60 -8.68 -0.34
C GLU A 89 7.06 -9.20 -0.37
N GLY A 90 7.26 -10.50 -0.35
CA GLY A 90 8.59 -11.10 -0.40
C GLY A 90 9.45 -10.77 0.81
N VAL A 91 8.86 -10.72 2.00
CA VAL A 91 9.59 -10.38 3.23
C VAL A 91 10.73 -11.35 3.49
N ALA A 92 10.48 -12.65 3.32
CA ALA A 92 11.51 -13.69 3.54
C ALA A 92 12.70 -13.57 2.58
N ASP A 93 12.47 -12.99 1.40
CA ASP A 93 13.51 -12.80 0.37
C ASP A 93 14.10 -11.38 0.38
N GLY A 94 13.77 -10.56 1.38
CA GLY A 94 14.34 -9.23 1.54
C GLY A 94 13.83 -8.17 0.56
N HIS A 95 12.64 -8.34 -0.03
CA HIS A 95 12.07 -7.35 -0.94
C HIS A 95 11.46 -6.17 -0.19
N TYR A 96 10.65 -6.45 0.83
CA TYR A 96 10.05 -5.46 1.71
C TYR A 96 10.22 -5.88 3.16
N GLU A 97 10.12 -4.92 4.07
CA GLU A 97 10.03 -5.19 5.51
C GLU A 97 8.77 -4.57 6.09
N ARG A 98 8.23 -5.18 7.14
CA ARG A 98 7.15 -4.59 7.92
C ARG A 98 7.66 -3.39 8.71
N ARG A 99 6.86 -2.33 8.74
CA ARG A 99 7.05 -1.17 9.61
C ARG A 99 5.75 -0.84 10.32
N THR A 100 5.83 -0.48 11.59
CA THR A 100 4.70 0.11 12.30
C THR A 100 4.81 1.62 12.19
N VAL A 101 3.74 2.26 11.71
CA VAL A 101 3.70 3.70 11.48
C VAL A 101 2.41 4.30 12.04
N PRO A 102 2.43 5.57 12.49
CA PRO A 102 1.23 6.27 12.90
C PRO A 102 0.49 6.78 11.66
N VAL A 103 -0.78 6.40 11.51
CA VAL A 103 -1.63 6.79 10.39
C VAL A 103 -2.87 7.49 10.93
N VAL A 104 -3.23 8.62 10.33
CA VAL A 104 -4.44 9.36 10.70
C VAL A 104 -5.63 8.80 9.92
N ARG A 105 -6.65 8.36 10.64
CA ARG A 105 -7.95 8.02 10.04
C ARG A 105 -8.60 9.30 9.55
N THR A 106 -8.94 9.37 8.27
CA THR A 106 -9.53 10.59 7.72
C THR A 106 -11.00 10.76 8.11
N ASP A 107 -11.68 9.68 8.51
CA ASP A 107 -13.08 9.72 8.95
C ASP A 107 -13.26 10.32 10.35
N THR A 108 -12.31 10.08 11.27
CA THR A 108 -12.41 10.54 12.66
C THR A 108 -11.33 11.53 13.06
N GLY A 109 -10.22 11.60 12.31
CA GLY A 109 -9.04 12.38 12.69
C GLY A 109 -8.17 11.70 13.76
N GLU A 110 -8.54 10.50 14.20
CA GLU A 110 -7.77 9.74 15.20
C GLU A 110 -6.52 9.14 14.55
N THR A 111 -5.40 9.18 15.30
CA THR A 111 -4.17 8.51 14.87
C THR A 111 -4.16 7.08 15.41
N VAL A 112 -3.91 6.13 14.52
CA VAL A 112 -3.81 4.71 14.84
C VAL A 112 -2.45 4.16 14.44
N GLU A 113 -1.99 3.13 15.13
CA GLU A 113 -0.81 2.39 14.69
C GLU A 113 -1.22 1.44 13.58
N ALA A 114 -0.46 1.42 12.49
CA ALA A 114 -0.70 0.54 11.37
C ALA A 114 0.60 -0.13 10.93
N ILE A 115 0.48 -1.34 10.41
CA ILE A 115 1.58 -2.05 9.79
C ILE A 115 1.56 -1.72 8.30
N THR A 116 2.72 -1.40 7.76
CA THR A 116 2.91 -1.19 6.31
C THR A 116 4.21 -1.86 5.87
N TYR A 117 4.48 -1.85 4.57
CA TYR A 117 5.66 -2.48 3.99
C TYR A 117 6.53 -1.42 3.33
N VAL A 118 7.82 -1.44 3.63
CA VAL A 118 8.80 -0.51 3.06
C VAL A 118 9.83 -1.32 2.29
N ALA A 119 10.14 -0.89 1.07
CA ALA A 119 11.05 -1.62 0.19
C ALA A 119 12.49 -1.57 0.70
N LEU A 120 13.18 -2.70 0.57
CA LEU A 120 14.60 -2.84 0.87
C LEU A 120 15.46 -2.81 -0.39
N LEU A 121 14.89 -3.22 -1.54
CA LEU A 121 15.58 -3.25 -2.83
C LEU A 121 15.03 -2.16 -3.74
N THR A 122 15.72 -1.02 -3.79
CA THR A 122 15.30 0.13 -4.59
C THR A 122 16.26 0.39 -5.75
N GLY A 123 15.80 1.14 -6.74
CA GLY A 123 16.59 1.54 -7.88
C GLY A 123 16.16 2.90 -8.40
N ASP A 124 16.99 3.50 -9.26
CA ASP A 124 16.72 4.80 -9.85
C ASP A 124 16.09 4.67 -11.25
N GLY A 125 15.36 5.71 -11.67
CA GLY A 125 14.79 5.78 -13.02
C GLY A 125 13.67 4.80 -13.31
N LEU A 126 13.09 4.18 -12.27
CA LEU A 126 12.00 3.23 -12.43
C LEU A 126 10.67 3.97 -12.54
N ARG A 127 9.74 3.39 -13.31
CA ARG A 127 8.36 3.89 -13.45
C ARG A 127 7.38 2.74 -13.32
N PRO A 128 6.19 2.99 -12.78
CA PRO A 128 5.16 1.95 -12.76
C PRO A 128 4.70 1.65 -14.19
N THR A 129 4.27 0.42 -14.43
CA THR A 129 3.49 0.12 -15.63
C THR A 129 2.10 0.75 -15.48
N ARG A 130 1.42 0.99 -16.60
CA ARG A 130 0.03 1.47 -16.56
C ARG A 130 -0.88 0.52 -15.81
N ASP A 131 -0.69 -0.77 -16.01
CA ASP A 131 -1.48 -1.80 -15.32
C ASP A 131 -1.28 -1.74 -13.81
N TYR A 132 -0.02 -1.62 -13.36
CA TYR A 132 0.28 -1.50 -11.93
C TYR A 132 -0.33 -0.23 -11.32
N LEU A 133 -0.17 0.91 -11.99
CA LEU A 133 -0.77 2.17 -11.55
C LEU A 133 -2.29 2.06 -11.44
N GLY A 134 -2.91 1.31 -12.34
CA GLY A 134 -4.35 1.04 -12.30
C GLY A 134 -4.82 0.40 -11.00
N HIS A 135 -3.98 -0.43 -10.37
CA HIS A 135 -4.32 -1.00 -9.06
C HIS A 135 -4.36 0.06 -7.96
N LEU A 136 -3.48 1.05 -8.00
CA LEU A 136 -3.53 2.18 -7.05
C LEU A 136 -4.77 3.03 -7.30
N LEU A 137 -5.08 3.31 -8.56
CA LEU A 137 -6.25 4.12 -8.94
C LEU A 137 -7.58 3.44 -8.60
N ALA A 138 -7.59 2.13 -8.42
CA ALA A 138 -8.75 1.39 -7.96
C ALA A 138 -9.15 1.71 -6.51
N GLY A 139 -8.31 2.43 -5.75
CA GLY A 139 -8.64 2.94 -4.42
C GLY A 139 -9.47 4.23 -4.42
N ARG A 140 -9.96 4.65 -5.57
CA ARG A 140 -10.70 5.90 -5.77
C ARG A 140 -11.84 6.13 -4.77
N ASP A 141 -12.52 5.08 -4.36
CA ASP A 141 -13.65 5.13 -3.43
C ASP A 141 -13.28 5.75 -2.08
N LEU A 142 -12.03 5.59 -1.64
CA LEU A 142 -11.57 6.08 -0.34
C LEU A 142 -10.57 7.23 -0.43
N LEU A 143 -9.85 7.37 -1.53
CA LEU A 143 -8.82 8.39 -1.66
C LEU A 143 -9.42 9.80 -1.89
N PRO A 144 -8.80 10.86 -1.32
CA PRO A 144 -9.17 12.22 -1.68
C PRO A 144 -9.03 12.43 -3.20
N SER A 145 -9.98 13.14 -3.81
CA SER A 145 -10.02 13.27 -5.27
C SER A 145 -8.79 13.97 -5.85
N ASP A 146 -8.25 14.98 -5.19
CA ASP A 146 -7.05 15.67 -5.65
C ASP A 146 -5.80 14.77 -5.58
N TYR A 147 -5.69 13.95 -4.54
CA TYR A 147 -4.62 12.94 -4.43
C TYR A 147 -4.75 11.89 -5.53
N TRP A 148 -5.97 11.40 -5.77
CA TRP A 148 -6.25 10.42 -6.82
C TRP A 148 -5.90 10.97 -8.21
N GLU A 149 -6.24 12.23 -8.48
CA GLU A 149 -5.90 12.88 -9.75
C GLU A 149 -4.39 13.02 -9.94
N ARG A 150 -3.66 13.45 -8.91
CA ARG A 150 -2.19 13.52 -8.97
C ARG A 150 -1.57 12.15 -9.17
N LEU A 151 -2.11 11.14 -8.51
CA LEU A 151 -1.68 9.75 -8.66
C LEU A 151 -1.84 9.29 -10.13
N GLY A 152 -2.98 9.61 -10.74
CA GLY A 152 -3.25 9.28 -12.13
C GLY A 152 -2.36 9.99 -13.14
N ALA A 153 -1.74 11.11 -12.76
CA ALA A 153 -0.80 11.85 -13.59
C ALA A 153 0.63 11.30 -13.51
N THR A 154 0.88 10.25 -12.74
CA THR A 154 2.21 9.63 -12.64
C THR A 154 2.68 9.12 -13.99
N PRO A 155 3.90 9.48 -14.44
CA PRO A 155 4.46 8.93 -15.67
C PRO A 155 4.61 7.41 -15.59
N THR A 156 4.14 6.72 -16.60
CA THR A 156 4.23 5.26 -16.69
C THR A 156 5.33 4.82 -17.65
N LEU A 157 5.74 3.56 -17.53
CA LEU A 157 6.76 2.95 -18.37
C LEU A 157 6.26 2.74 -19.80
N ASP A 158 4.95 2.49 -19.96
CA ASP A 158 4.28 2.12 -21.22
C ASP A 158 3.15 3.06 -21.67
#